data_366fc668f5cc7ab37a6396a555024c78
#
_entry.id   366fc668f5cc7ab37a6396a555024c78
#
_cell.length_a   1.000
_cell.length_b   1.000
_cell.length_c   1.000
_cell.angle_alpha   90.00
_cell.angle_beta   90.00
_cell.angle_gamma   90.00
#
_symmetry.space_group_name_H-M   'P 1'
#
loop_
_entity.id
_entity.type
_entity.pdbx_description
1 polymer ?
#
loop_
_entity_poly.entity_id
_entity_poly.type
_entity_poly.pdbx_seq_one_letter_code
_entity_poly.pdbx_strand_id
1 'polypeptide(L)'
;MRGSSQLSPGTVPADAVAVVLNVTVKLAVGIGSVAVYASDAAQPTGWNVYADKIGRTIANLAHVQLGADGYVKVYRTVPTMNVALDIVGYYKSVGAAVSGGRLITLDGGGSRSLDTRTTSTPFTAGTTRVIDVGRKTDGTSNGLPVTAKAVVVTVTAIYGASGYWTAFPNNLGSVPGVSSVNLDSPNQVRAGQAIVPLDGSTTNIKVYSSSGGHLAIDVVGYFTGDGATAETHGLFVPKSTPF
;
A
#
# COMPACT_ATOMS: atom_id res chain seq x y z
N MET A 1 -3.44 -1.07 -18.61
CA MET A 1 -3.78 -0.42 -17.32
C MET A 1 -4.44 0.94 -17.50
N ARG A 2 -4.01 1.77 -18.47
CA ARG A 2 -4.78 2.97 -18.84
C ARG A 2 -6.20 2.59 -19.26
N GLY A 3 -7.21 3.36 -18.84
CA GLY A 3 -8.62 3.05 -19.09
C GLY A 3 -9.20 1.93 -18.22
N SER A 4 -8.44 1.36 -17.27
CA SER A 4 -8.96 0.35 -16.35
C SER A 4 -10.01 0.93 -15.42
N SER A 5 -11.18 0.28 -15.33
CA SER A 5 -12.28 0.67 -14.43
C SER A 5 -12.17 0.10 -13.01
N GLN A 6 -11.03 -0.52 -12.67
CA GLN A 6 -10.86 -1.18 -11.37
C GLN A 6 -10.57 -0.23 -10.20
N LEU A 7 -10.34 1.06 -10.46
CA LEU A 7 -10.36 2.08 -9.44
C LEU A 7 -11.80 2.52 -9.18
N SER A 8 -12.28 2.36 -7.97
CA SER A 8 -13.57 2.90 -7.57
C SER A 8 -13.35 4.12 -6.64
N PRO A 9 -13.88 5.32 -6.99
CA PRO A 9 -14.50 5.70 -8.26
C PRO A 9 -13.46 6.27 -9.25
N GLY A 10 -13.18 5.62 -10.35
CA GLY A 10 -12.37 6.18 -11.43
C GLY A 10 -11.61 5.15 -12.27
N THR A 11 -11.24 5.57 -13.46
CA THR A 11 -10.36 4.85 -14.36
C THR A 11 -8.96 5.42 -14.26
N VAL A 12 -7.93 4.59 -14.52
CA VAL A 12 -6.56 5.08 -14.72
C VAL A 12 -6.57 5.96 -15.97
N PRO A 13 -6.27 7.27 -15.86
CA PRO A 13 -6.37 8.18 -17.00
C PRO A 13 -5.30 7.88 -18.05
N ALA A 14 -5.56 8.33 -19.30
CA ALA A 14 -4.66 8.07 -20.42
C ALA A 14 -3.27 8.73 -20.28
N ASP A 15 -3.17 9.78 -19.48
CA ASP A 15 -1.94 10.51 -19.17
C ASP A 15 -1.19 9.94 -17.93
N ALA A 16 -1.64 8.82 -17.39
CA ALA A 16 -0.90 8.16 -16.32
C ALA A 16 0.43 7.62 -16.84
N VAL A 17 1.49 7.84 -16.06
CA VAL A 17 2.86 7.38 -16.37
C VAL A 17 3.31 6.20 -15.51
N ALA A 18 2.69 6.01 -14.34
CA ALA A 18 2.92 4.87 -13.47
C ALA A 18 1.66 4.53 -12.69
N VAL A 19 1.61 3.31 -12.16
CA VAL A 19 0.54 2.81 -11.29
C VAL A 19 1.11 2.32 -9.97
N VAL A 20 0.27 2.41 -8.94
CA VAL A 20 0.53 1.77 -7.65
C VAL A 20 -0.35 0.52 -7.58
N LEU A 21 0.27 -0.61 -7.41
CA LEU A 21 -0.36 -1.92 -7.42
C LEU A 21 -0.19 -2.61 -6.08
N ASN A 22 -1.26 -3.21 -5.57
CA ASN A 22 -1.14 -4.28 -4.60
C ASN A 22 -0.98 -5.59 -5.39
N VAL A 23 0.23 -6.16 -5.36
CA VAL A 23 0.56 -7.40 -6.08
C VAL A 23 0.39 -8.56 -5.11
N THR A 24 -0.68 -9.34 -5.30
CA THR A 24 -0.97 -10.51 -4.47
C THR A 24 -0.62 -11.77 -5.25
N VAL A 25 0.16 -12.65 -4.65
CA VAL A 25 0.50 -13.97 -5.21
C VAL A 25 0.00 -15.07 -4.29
N LYS A 26 -0.48 -16.16 -4.90
CA LYS A 26 -0.80 -17.42 -4.21
C LYS A 26 -0.10 -18.56 -4.92
N LEU A 27 0.74 -19.26 -4.17
CA LEU A 27 1.47 -20.42 -4.65
C LEU A 27 0.66 -21.70 -4.43
N ALA A 28 0.45 -22.46 -5.51
CA ALA A 28 -0.08 -23.83 -5.42
C ALA A 28 1.05 -24.86 -5.24
N VAL A 29 2.22 -24.63 -5.85
CA VAL A 29 3.35 -25.56 -5.87
C VAL A 29 4.67 -24.78 -5.85
N GLY A 30 5.64 -25.23 -5.07
CA GLY A 30 7.00 -24.69 -5.05
C GLY A 30 7.18 -23.37 -4.31
N ILE A 31 8.29 -22.72 -4.58
CA ILE A 31 8.62 -21.34 -4.18
C ILE A 31 8.77 -20.51 -5.45
N GLY A 32 8.52 -19.22 -5.38
CA GLY A 32 8.61 -18.41 -6.60
C GLY A 32 8.46 -16.92 -6.38
N SER A 33 8.68 -16.18 -7.45
CA SER A 33 8.73 -14.73 -7.46
C SER A 33 7.88 -14.16 -8.58
N VAL A 34 7.43 -12.93 -8.38
CA VAL A 34 6.75 -12.11 -9.39
C VAL A 34 7.48 -10.80 -9.57
N ALA A 35 7.73 -10.42 -10.82
CA ALA A 35 8.13 -9.08 -11.22
C ALA A 35 7.00 -8.45 -12.05
N VAL A 36 6.67 -7.19 -11.75
CA VAL A 36 5.75 -6.37 -12.53
C VAL A 36 6.55 -5.15 -13.02
N TYR A 37 6.56 -4.89 -14.30
CA TYR A 37 7.40 -3.86 -14.92
C TYR A 37 6.76 -3.29 -16.19
N ALA A 38 7.29 -2.18 -16.71
CA ALA A 38 6.75 -1.53 -17.92
C ALA A 38 6.75 -2.50 -19.11
N SER A 39 5.71 -2.44 -19.95
CA SER A 39 5.55 -3.37 -21.08
C SER A 39 6.67 -3.29 -22.12
N ASP A 40 7.29 -2.14 -22.27
CA ASP A 40 8.40 -1.86 -23.20
C ASP A 40 9.79 -2.03 -22.56
N ALA A 41 9.87 -2.27 -21.25
CA ALA A 41 11.14 -2.48 -20.58
C ALA A 41 11.62 -3.95 -20.67
N ALA A 42 12.93 -4.13 -20.51
CA ALA A 42 13.52 -5.45 -20.27
C ALA A 42 13.07 -5.99 -18.91
N GLN A 43 13.03 -7.31 -18.78
CA GLN A 43 12.70 -7.95 -17.50
C GLN A 43 13.75 -7.55 -16.45
N PRO A 44 13.30 -7.00 -15.28
CA PRO A 44 14.24 -6.66 -14.22
C PRO A 44 14.79 -7.92 -13.54
N THR A 45 15.92 -7.79 -12.89
CA THR A 45 16.49 -8.84 -12.03
C THR A 45 15.86 -8.89 -10.64
N GLY A 46 15.18 -7.80 -10.23
CA GLY A 46 14.47 -7.69 -8.95
C GLY A 46 13.03 -8.21 -8.99
N TRP A 47 12.48 -8.50 -7.84
CA TRP A 47 11.14 -9.04 -7.64
C TRP A 47 10.28 -8.08 -6.83
N ASN A 48 8.99 -7.94 -7.18
CA ASN A 48 8.02 -7.22 -6.37
C ASN A 48 7.49 -8.09 -5.22
N VAL A 49 7.35 -9.39 -5.47
CA VAL A 49 6.91 -10.36 -4.46
C VAL A 49 7.74 -11.62 -4.56
N TYR A 50 8.16 -12.14 -3.42
CA TYR A 50 8.80 -13.45 -3.28
C TYR A 50 8.00 -14.32 -2.30
N ALA A 51 7.54 -15.48 -2.77
CA ALA A 51 6.83 -16.45 -1.97
C ALA A 51 7.73 -17.67 -1.71
N ASP A 52 8.11 -17.84 -0.48
CA ASP A 52 9.13 -18.79 0.01
C ASP A 52 8.55 -20.13 0.49
N LYS A 53 7.20 -20.30 0.39
CA LYS A 53 6.53 -21.51 0.88
C LYS A 53 5.26 -21.81 0.08
N ILE A 54 5.01 -23.09 -0.17
CA ILE A 54 3.78 -23.61 -0.81
C ILE A 54 2.55 -23.23 0.01
N GLY A 55 1.45 -22.94 -0.67
CA GLY A 55 0.17 -22.57 -0.07
C GLY A 55 0.12 -21.14 0.47
N ARG A 56 1.24 -20.39 0.39
CA ARG A 56 1.35 -19.04 0.91
C ARG A 56 0.65 -18.02 0.00
N THR A 57 -0.11 -17.12 0.61
CA THR A 57 -0.63 -15.91 -0.03
C THR A 57 0.14 -14.72 0.50
N ILE A 58 0.78 -13.96 -0.38
CA ILE A 58 1.58 -12.78 -0.02
C ILE A 58 1.13 -11.62 -0.90
N ALA A 59 0.93 -10.45 -0.29
CA ALA A 59 0.71 -9.21 -1.00
C ALA A 59 1.86 -8.23 -0.71
N ASN A 60 2.21 -7.42 -1.71
CA ASN A 60 3.15 -6.32 -1.55
C ASN A 60 2.73 -5.14 -2.44
N LEU A 61 2.97 -3.93 -1.93
CA LEU A 61 2.75 -2.72 -2.70
C LEU A 61 3.92 -2.52 -3.68
N ALA A 62 3.58 -2.24 -4.94
CA ALA A 62 4.55 -1.98 -6.00
C ALA A 62 4.20 -0.69 -6.75
N HIS A 63 5.20 0.15 -6.96
CA HIS A 63 5.11 1.32 -7.83
C HIS A 63 5.72 0.93 -9.17
N VAL A 64 4.93 0.93 -10.22
CA VAL A 64 5.32 0.39 -11.52
C VAL A 64 5.10 1.42 -12.61
N GLN A 65 6.15 1.76 -13.34
CA GLN A 65 6.05 2.59 -14.53
C GLN A 65 5.21 1.88 -15.59
N LEU A 66 4.39 2.64 -16.31
CA LEU A 66 3.68 2.13 -17.50
C LEU A 66 4.58 2.21 -18.72
N GLY A 67 4.48 1.23 -19.59
CA GLY A 67 5.06 1.34 -20.92
C GLY A 67 4.38 2.43 -21.75
N ALA A 68 4.98 2.81 -22.87
CA ALA A 68 4.42 3.81 -23.78
C ALA A 68 2.99 3.45 -24.23
N ASP A 69 2.67 2.16 -24.34
CA ASP A 69 1.35 1.60 -24.63
C ASP A 69 0.36 1.65 -23.45
N GLY A 70 0.83 2.07 -22.26
CA GLY A 70 0.02 2.13 -21.05
C GLY A 70 -0.17 0.81 -20.33
N TYR A 71 0.63 -0.22 -20.64
CA TYR A 71 0.56 -1.54 -20.02
C TYR A 71 1.76 -1.84 -19.13
N VAL A 72 1.61 -2.89 -18.33
CA VAL A 72 2.69 -3.55 -17.59
C VAL A 72 2.79 -5.00 -18.02
N LYS A 73 3.98 -5.58 -17.90
CA LYS A 73 4.22 -7.02 -17.99
C LYS A 73 4.28 -7.62 -16.59
N VAL A 74 3.80 -8.86 -16.49
CA VAL A 74 3.92 -9.68 -15.29
C VAL A 74 4.75 -10.91 -15.64
N TYR A 75 5.88 -11.04 -15.00
CA TYR A 75 6.71 -12.24 -15.06
C TYR A 75 6.59 -13.03 -13.76
N ARG A 76 6.43 -14.33 -13.86
CA ARG A 76 6.39 -15.26 -12.73
C ARG A 76 7.36 -16.41 -12.97
N THR A 77 8.10 -16.78 -11.94
CA THR A 77 9.09 -17.87 -12.03
C THR A 77 8.45 -19.26 -12.03
N VAL A 78 7.20 -19.37 -11.54
CA VAL A 78 6.47 -20.65 -11.45
C VAL A 78 5.15 -20.55 -12.23
N PRO A 79 4.91 -21.41 -13.24
CA PRO A 79 3.71 -21.34 -14.09
C PRO A 79 2.38 -21.48 -13.33
N THR A 80 2.37 -22.20 -12.22
CA THR A 80 1.17 -22.46 -11.40
C THR A 80 0.86 -21.38 -10.37
N MET A 81 1.66 -20.30 -10.32
CA MET A 81 1.43 -19.17 -9.42
C MET A 81 0.25 -18.34 -9.87
N ASN A 82 -0.76 -18.17 -9.02
CA ASN A 82 -1.82 -17.21 -9.22
C ASN A 82 -1.37 -15.82 -8.82
N VAL A 83 -1.65 -14.83 -9.66
CA VAL A 83 -1.30 -13.43 -9.44
C VAL A 83 -2.54 -12.58 -9.57
N ALA A 84 -2.82 -11.74 -8.57
CA ALA A 84 -3.81 -10.69 -8.63
C ALA A 84 -3.10 -9.33 -8.56
N LEU A 85 -3.58 -8.37 -9.34
CA LEU A 85 -3.09 -7.00 -9.38
C LEU A 85 -4.25 -6.07 -9.07
N ASP A 86 -4.24 -5.47 -7.90
CA ASP A 86 -5.22 -4.45 -7.51
C ASP A 86 -4.60 -3.07 -7.69
N ILE A 87 -5.24 -2.20 -8.47
CA ILE A 87 -4.76 -0.83 -8.69
C ILE A 87 -5.24 0.01 -7.52
N VAL A 88 -4.32 0.57 -6.74
CA VAL A 88 -4.63 1.43 -5.59
C VAL A 88 -4.37 2.91 -5.86
N GLY A 89 -3.65 3.23 -6.94
CA GLY A 89 -3.35 4.60 -7.32
C GLY A 89 -2.59 4.68 -8.65
N TYR A 90 -2.33 5.91 -9.08
CA TYR A 90 -1.53 6.18 -10.28
C TYR A 90 -0.75 7.49 -10.14
N TYR A 91 0.29 7.62 -10.93
CA TYR A 91 1.05 8.85 -11.10
C TYR A 91 0.80 9.44 -12.48
N LYS A 92 0.67 10.76 -12.55
CA LYS A 92 0.66 11.51 -13.80
C LYS A 92 1.98 12.19 -14.04
N SER A 93 2.34 12.41 -15.29
CA SER A 93 3.36 13.37 -15.63
C SER A 93 2.82 14.75 -15.30
N VAL A 94 3.47 15.47 -14.41
CA VAL A 94 3.21 16.88 -14.21
C VAL A 94 4.17 17.65 -15.12
N GLY A 95 3.64 18.40 -16.08
CA GLY A 95 4.43 19.41 -16.81
C GLY A 95 5.00 20.47 -15.84
N ALA A 96 5.51 21.56 -16.35
CA ALA A 96 6.08 22.65 -15.54
C ALA A 96 5.10 23.27 -14.51
N ALA A 97 3.80 23.03 -14.63
CA ALA A 97 2.79 23.44 -13.67
C ALA A 97 2.76 22.47 -12.49
N VAL A 98 3.10 22.95 -11.32
CA VAL A 98 3.24 22.19 -10.06
C VAL A 98 1.88 21.98 -9.41
N SER A 99 0.97 21.27 -10.08
CA SER A 99 -0.30 20.83 -9.49
C SER A 99 -0.32 19.31 -9.41
N GLY A 100 -0.32 18.76 -8.21
CA GLY A 100 -0.38 17.30 -7.98
C GLY A 100 0.04 16.93 -6.58
N GLY A 101 -0.50 15.84 -6.06
CA GLY A 101 -0.12 15.32 -4.76
C GLY A 101 1.32 14.83 -4.74
N ARG A 102 2.10 15.26 -3.75
CA ARG A 102 3.48 14.85 -3.53
C ARG A 102 3.54 13.88 -2.37
N LEU A 103 4.40 12.90 -2.46
CA LEU A 103 4.76 12.07 -1.31
C LEU A 103 5.73 12.85 -0.42
N ILE A 104 5.33 13.03 0.83
CA ILE A 104 6.17 13.58 1.91
C ILE A 104 6.44 12.44 2.88
N THR A 105 7.70 12.15 3.15
CA THR A 105 8.11 11.18 4.17
C THR A 105 8.12 11.85 5.54
N LEU A 106 7.73 11.11 6.57
CA LEU A 106 7.86 11.61 7.94
C LEU A 106 9.33 11.55 8.40
N ASP A 107 9.72 12.53 9.20
CA ASP A 107 11.06 12.60 9.79
C ASP A 107 11.37 11.33 10.62
N GLY A 108 12.62 10.88 10.57
CA GLY A 108 13.07 9.70 11.29
C GLY A 108 12.63 8.36 10.69
N GLY A 109 12.09 8.38 9.45
CA GLY A 109 11.73 7.13 8.73
C GLY A 109 10.40 6.53 9.12
N GLY A 110 9.57 7.25 9.86
CA GLY A 110 8.22 6.82 10.22
C GLY A 110 7.89 6.94 11.69
N SER A 111 6.62 6.80 12.01
CA SER A 111 6.09 6.97 13.36
C SER A 111 5.04 5.91 13.68
N ARG A 112 5.19 5.22 14.80
CA ARG A 112 4.18 4.26 15.27
C ARG A 112 2.96 4.96 15.81
N SER A 113 1.81 4.73 15.15
CA SER A 113 0.51 5.29 15.54
C SER A 113 -0.35 4.30 16.33
N LEU A 114 -0.14 3.02 16.15
CA LEU A 114 -0.83 1.98 16.92
C LEU A 114 0.10 0.80 17.19
N ASP A 115 0.02 0.29 18.42
CA ASP A 115 0.52 -1.06 18.76
C ASP A 115 -0.42 -1.66 19.80
N THR A 116 -1.30 -2.56 19.37
CA THR A 116 -2.31 -3.17 20.26
C THR A 116 -1.72 -4.12 21.29
N ARG A 117 -0.44 -4.47 21.19
CA ARG A 117 0.25 -5.28 22.21
C ARG A 117 0.50 -4.46 23.48
N THR A 118 0.83 -3.17 23.32
CA THR A 118 1.13 -2.29 24.47
C THR A 118 -0.11 -2.03 25.34
N THR A 119 -1.29 -2.09 24.73
CA THR A 119 -2.57 -1.90 25.40
C THR A 119 -3.31 -3.21 25.69
N SER A 120 -2.74 -4.35 25.27
CA SER A 120 -3.37 -5.68 25.37
C SER A 120 -4.78 -5.74 24.77
N THR A 121 -5.02 -4.99 23.68
CA THR A 121 -6.32 -4.90 23.00
C THR A 121 -6.28 -5.49 21.58
N PRO A 122 -6.17 -6.81 21.41
CA PRO A 122 -6.16 -7.42 20.08
C PRO A 122 -7.48 -7.16 19.34
N PHE A 123 -7.45 -7.29 18.02
CA PHE A 123 -8.67 -7.31 17.22
C PHE A 123 -9.41 -8.62 17.42
N THR A 124 -10.73 -8.53 17.49
CA THR A 124 -11.60 -9.70 17.33
C THR A 124 -11.73 -10.02 15.85
N ALA A 125 -11.81 -11.30 15.50
CA ALA A 125 -12.03 -11.71 14.11
C ALA A 125 -13.34 -11.13 13.56
N GLY A 126 -13.31 -10.69 12.30
CA GLY A 126 -14.47 -10.10 11.62
C GLY A 126 -14.77 -8.65 12.03
N THR A 127 -13.88 -7.98 12.78
CA THR A 127 -14.14 -6.60 13.25
C THR A 127 -13.33 -5.55 12.53
N THR A 128 -13.89 -4.33 12.50
CA THR A 128 -13.24 -3.11 12.01
C THR A 128 -13.04 -2.14 13.17
N ARG A 129 -11.87 -1.46 13.18
CA ARG A 129 -11.61 -0.34 14.09
C ARG A 129 -11.21 0.90 13.32
N VAL A 130 -11.59 2.06 13.86
CA VAL A 130 -11.09 3.37 13.44
C VAL A 130 -9.78 3.64 14.17
N ILE A 131 -8.78 4.11 13.45
CA ILE A 131 -7.44 4.39 13.96
C ILE A 131 -7.04 5.80 13.52
N ASP A 132 -6.72 6.66 14.49
CA ASP A 132 -6.13 7.97 14.22
C ASP A 132 -4.64 7.79 13.91
N VAL A 133 -4.29 7.89 12.64
CA VAL A 133 -2.90 7.76 12.17
C VAL A 133 -2.12 9.07 12.22
N GLY A 134 -2.73 10.19 12.64
CA GLY A 134 -2.07 11.47 12.88
C GLY A 134 -1.39 11.57 14.25
N ARG A 135 -1.55 10.56 15.10
CA ARG A 135 -0.96 10.52 16.44
C ARG A 135 -0.02 9.34 16.62
N LYS A 136 0.99 9.55 17.46
CA LYS A 136 1.87 8.48 17.97
C LYS A 136 1.16 7.70 19.08
N THR A 137 1.73 6.56 19.45
CA THR A 137 1.21 5.73 20.56
C THR A 137 1.24 6.43 21.92
N ASP A 138 2.03 7.48 22.08
CA ASP A 138 2.07 8.34 23.28
C ASP A 138 1.03 9.48 23.23
N GLY A 139 0.21 9.55 22.18
CA GLY A 139 -0.83 10.57 21.96
C GLY A 139 -0.32 11.88 21.35
N THR A 140 0.98 12.06 21.16
CA THR A 140 1.52 13.26 20.50
C THR A 140 1.29 13.21 18.98
N SER A 141 1.34 14.38 18.31
CA SER A 141 1.25 14.44 16.85
C SER A 141 2.48 13.80 16.21
N ASN A 142 2.26 13.12 15.10
CA ASN A 142 3.36 12.60 14.27
C ASN A 142 3.68 13.49 13.05
N GLY A 143 3.03 14.65 12.94
CA GLY A 143 3.25 15.59 11.84
C GLY A 143 2.38 15.32 10.59
N LEU A 144 1.51 14.33 10.60
CA LEU A 144 0.55 14.10 9.51
C LEU A 144 -0.52 15.22 9.52
N PRO A 145 -0.60 16.07 8.48
CA PRO A 145 -1.61 17.14 8.44
C PRO A 145 -3.00 16.57 8.07
N VAL A 146 -4.05 17.15 8.63
CA VAL A 146 -5.44 16.78 8.28
C VAL A 146 -5.79 17.06 6.81
N THR A 147 -5.03 17.92 6.14
CA THR A 147 -5.18 18.24 4.72
C THR A 147 -4.53 17.20 3.79
N ALA A 148 -3.81 16.23 4.34
CA ALA A 148 -3.24 15.13 3.56
C ALA A 148 -4.36 14.38 2.80
N LYS A 149 -4.09 13.98 1.58
CA LYS A 149 -5.07 13.26 0.73
C LYS A 149 -4.98 11.75 0.85
N ALA A 150 -3.82 11.24 1.20
CA ALA A 150 -3.63 9.83 1.53
C ALA A 150 -2.44 9.67 2.48
N VAL A 151 -2.47 8.62 3.26
CA VAL A 151 -1.38 8.23 4.15
C VAL A 151 -0.73 6.95 3.64
N VAL A 152 0.58 6.85 3.78
CA VAL A 152 1.35 5.62 3.53
C VAL A 152 1.63 4.97 4.88
N VAL A 153 1.10 3.78 5.08
CA VAL A 153 1.22 3.04 6.33
C VAL A 153 1.86 1.67 6.11
N THR A 154 2.64 1.23 7.08
CA THR A 154 3.02 -0.17 7.24
C THR A 154 2.02 -0.82 8.20
N VAL A 155 1.29 -1.79 7.70
CA VAL A 155 0.32 -2.59 8.45
C VAL A 155 1.02 -3.88 8.88
N THR A 156 1.27 -4.05 10.17
CA THR A 156 1.90 -5.27 10.71
C THR A 156 0.88 -6.08 11.48
N ALA A 157 0.45 -7.19 10.90
CA ALA A 157 -0.41 -8.18 11.53
C ALA A 157 0.43 -9.12 12.40
N ILE A 158 0.00 -9.38 13.65
CA ILE A 158 0.81 -10.05 14.67
C ILE A 158 -0.05 -11.09 15.40
N TYR A 159 0.39 -12.35 15.36
CA TYR A 159 -0.17 -13.47 16.13
C TYR A 159 -1.66 -13.75 15.88
N GLY A 160 -2.19 -13.39 14.73
CA GLY A 160 -3.55 -13.74 14.32
C GLY A 160 -3.67 -15.19 13.87
N ALA A 161 -4.90 -15.66 13.64
CA ALA A 161 -5.17 -16.87 12.86
C ALA A 161 -4.87 -16.61 11.37
N SER A 162 -4.98 -17.65 10.52
CA SER A 162 -4.94 -17.48 9.08
C SER A 162 -6.06 -16.56 8.62
N GLY A 163 -5.75 -15.62 7.73
CA GLY A 163 -6.70 -14.65 7.23
C GLY A 163 -6.02 -13.40 6.68
N TYR A 164 -6.76 -12.31 6.62
CA TYR A 164 -6.25 -11.08 6.03
C TYR A 164 -6.66 -9.84 6.83
N TRP A 165 -5.92 -8.78 6.60
CA TRP A 165 -6.14 -7.46 7.16
C TRP A 165 -6.25 -6.45 6.02
N THR A 166 -7.17 -5.51 6.15
CA THR A 166 -7.42 -4.47 5.15
C THR A 166 -7.45 -3.11 5.82
N ALA A 167 -6.52 -2.24 5.42
CA ALA A 167 -6.56 -0.82 5.76
C ALA A 167 -7.29 -0.05 4.65
N PHE A 168 -8.24 0.79 5.01
CA PHE A 168 -9.09 1.48 4.05
C PHE A 168 -9.61 2.84 4.57
N PRO A 169 -10.14 3.72 3.69
CA PRO A 169 -10.62 5.04 4.05
C PRO A 169 -11.71 5.01 5.11
N ASN A 170 -11.65 5.97 6.05
CA ASN A 170 -12.62 6.06 7.15
C ASN A 170 -14.05 6.31 6.67
N ASN A 171 -14.24 7.00 5.56
CA ASN A 171 -15.54 7.34 4.99
C ASN A 171 -16.20 6.19 4.19
N LEU A 172 -15.52 5.07 3.96
CA LEU A 172 -16.15 3.91 3.32
C LEU A 172 -17.08 3.18 4.29
N GLY A 173 -18.29 2.85 3.80
CA GLY A 173 -19.31 2.12 4.56
C GLY A 173 -19.06 0.62 4.66
N SER A 174 -18.24 0.03 3.78
CA SER A 174 -17.97 -1.41 3.72
C SER A 174 -16.49 -1.69 3.55
N VAL A 175 -16.07 -2.89 3.97
CA VAL A 175 -14.71 -3.38 3.78
C VAL A 175 -14.47 -3.65 2.29
N PRO A 176 -13.45 -3.07 1.66
CA PRO A 176 -13.14 -3.34 0.25
C PRO A 176 -12.63 -4.78 0.07
N GLY A 177 -12.82 -5.33 -1.14
CA GLY A 177 -12.44 -6.69 -1.49
C GLY A 177 -10.94 -6.92 -1.71
N VAL A 178 -10.08 -6.04 -1.16
CA VAL A 178 -8.62 -6.11 -1.28
C VAL A 178 -7.98 -6.24 0.10
N SER A 179 -6.83 -6.92 0.18
CA SER A 179 -6.10 -7.09 1.44
C SER A 179 -4.81 -6.29 1.45
N SER A 180 -4.46 -5.70 2.60
CA SER A 180 -3.17 -5.07 2.83
C SER A 180 -2.11 -6.07 3.30
N VAL A 181 -2.52 -7.04 4.12
CA VAL A 181 -1.65 -8.10 4.67
C VAL A 181 -2.41 -9.42 4.74
N ASN A 182 -1.75 -10.51 4.43
CA ASN A 182 -2.29 -11.86 4.55
C ASN A 182 -1.45 -12.72 5.50
N LEU A 183 -2.10 -13.49 6.37
CA LEU A 183 -1.52 -14.50 7.22
C LEU A 183 -1.96 -15.89 6.75
N ASP A 184 -1.02 -16.78 6.48
CA ASP A 184 -1.32 -18.14 5.98
C ASP A 184 -1.42 -19.18 7.11
N SER A 185 -0.87 -18.87 8.26
CA SER A 185 -0.88 -19.75 9.43
C SER A 185 -0.98 -18.94 10.71
N PRO A 186 -1.46 -19.57 11.80
CA PRO A 186 -1.48 -18.94 13.11
C PRO A 186 -0.09 -18.49 13.58
N ASN A 187 -0.07 -17.50 14.45
CA ASN A 187 1.13 -16.97 15.11
C ASN A 187 2.19 -16.35 14.18
N GLN A 188 1.82 -16.04 12.95
CA GLN A 188 2.72 -15.29 12.07
C GLN A 188 2.77 -13.81 12.44
N VAL A 189 3.91 -13.19 12.08
CA VAL A 189 4.08 -11.73 12.04
C VAL A 189 4.36 -11.36 10.60
N ARG A 190 3.54 -10.48 10.03
CA ARG A 190 3.74 -9.99 8.68
C ARG A 190 3.41 -8.52 8.57
N ALA A 191 4.25 -7.82 7.82
CA ALA A 191 4.04 -6.44 7.43
C ALA A 191 3.73 -6.35 5.94
N GLY A 192 2.88 -5.39 5.60
CA GLY A 192 2.61 -4.94 4.23
C GLY A 192 2.42 -3.44 4.22
N GLN A 193 2.74 -2.78 3.13
CA GLN A 193 2.44 -1.37 2.96
C GLN A 193 1.06 -1.17 2.32
N ALA A 194 0.39 -0.10 2.72
CA ALA A 194 -0.84 0.36 2.12
C ALA A 194 -0.81 1.88 1.94
N ILE A 195 -1.38 2.35 0.84
CA ILE A 195 -1.73 3.77 0.64
C ILE A 195 -3.22 3.88 0.88
N VAL A 196 -3.60 4.64 1.90
CA VAL A 196 -5.00 4.78 2.31
C VAL A 196 -5.43 6.23 2.10
N PRO A 197 -6.42 6.50 1.23
CA PRO A 197 -7.00 7.83 1.10
C PRO A 197 -7.59 8.32 2.41
N LEU A 198 -7.41 9.62 2.69
CA LEU A 198 -8.00 10.32 3.83
C LEU A 198 -9.20 11.14 3.37
N ASP A 199 -10.16 11.35 4.27
CA ASP A 199 -11.41 12.10 3.97
C ASP A 199 -11.21 13.63 3.91
N GLY A 200 -10.02 14.12 4.27
CA GLY A 200 -9.67 15.54 4.27
C GLY A 200 -10.19 16.32 5.48
N SER A 201 -10.87 15.66 6.41
CA SER A 201 -11.38 16.24 7.65
C SER A 201 -10.75 15.64 8.90
N THR A 202 -10.29 14.41 8.81
CA THR A 202 -9.63 13.68 9.88
C THR A 202 -8.39 12.95 9.38
N THR A 203 -7.53 12.53 10.32
CA THR A 203 -6.40 11.61 10.07
C THR A 203 -6.78 10.15 10.34
N ASN A 204 -8.07 9.83 10.28
CA ASN A 204 -8.57 8.50 10.59
C ASN A 204 -8.56 7.58 9.37
N ILE A 205 -8.17 6.34 9.60
CA ILE A 205 -8.37 5.22 8.68
C ILE A 205 -9.17 4.13 9.39
N LYS A 206 -9.73 3.20 8.63
CA LYS A 206 -10.28 1.96 9.15
C LYS A 206 -9.35 0.80 8.88
N VAL A 207 -9.28 -0.13 9.83
CA VAL A 207 -8.62 -1.42 9.62
C VAL A 207 -9.57 -2.54 10.01
N TYR A 208 -9.77 -3.45 9.07
CA TYR A 208 -10.52 -4.68 9.26
C TYR A 208 -9.56 -5.86 9.43
N SER A 209 -9.94 -6.80 10.30
CA SER A 209 -9.26 -8.09 10.43
C SER A 209 -10.24 -9.24 10.27
N SER A 210 -10.00 -10.13 9.31
CA SER A 210 -10.80 -11.35 9.15
C SER A 210 -10.47 -12.41 10.22
N SER A 211 -9.28 -12.35 10.79
CA SER A 211 -8.71 -13.42 11.62
C SER A 211 -8.43 -13.04 13.07
N GLY A 212 -8.61 -11.75 13.42
CA GLY A 212 -8.21 -11.25 14.75
C GLY A 212 -6.70 -11.18 14.95
N GLY A 213 -6.28 -10.92 16.19
CA GLY A 213 -4.88 -10.81 16.57
C GLY A 213 -4.43 -9.37 16.85
N HIS A 214 -3.14 -9.19 17.06
CA HIS A 214 -2.56 -7.87 17.32
C HIS A 214 -2.20 -7.15 16.02
N LEU A 215 -2.18 -5.82 16.09
CA LEU A 215 -1.86 -4.92 15.00
C LEU A 215 -0.86 -3.87 15.44
N ALA A 216 0.14 -3.60 14.61
CA ALA A 216 0.91 -2.37 14.66
C ALA A 216 0.72 -1.59 13.36
N ILE A 217 0.59 -0.26 13.48
CA ILE A 217 0.53 0.68 12.36
C ILE A 217 1.67 1.68 12.50
N ASP A 218 2.51 1.71 11.48
CA ASP A 218 3.57 2.71 11.34
C ASP A 218 3.24 3.61 10.15
N VAL A 219 3.19 4.92 10.38
CA VAL A 219 3.01 5.92 9.31
C VAL A 219 4.39 6.30 8.79
N VAL A 220 4.62 6.11 7.50
CA VAL A 220 5.92 6.37 6.87
C VAL A 220 5.92 7.64 6.02
N GLY A 221 4.73 8.10 5.62
CA GLY A 221 4.58 9.33 4.83
C GLY A 221 3.14 9.60 4.45
N TYR A 222 2.94 10.65 3.68
CA TYR A 222 1.61 11.03 3.19
C TYR A 222 1.70 11.71 1.81
N PHE A 223 0.58 11.76 1.13
CA PHE A 223 0.41 12.51 -0.11
C PHE A 223 -0.31 13.83 0.16
N THR A 224 0.25 14.92 -0.35
CA THR A 224 -0.40 16.24 -0.32
C THR A 224 -1.52 16.31 -1.37
N GLY A 225 -2.39 17.33 -1.27
CA GLY A 225 -3.35 17.67 -2.31
C GLY A 225 -2.76 18.55 -3.42
N ASP A 226 -3.59 18.81 -4.44
CA ASP A 226 -3.28 19.79 -5.47
C ASP A 226 -3.12 21.19 -4.84
N GLY A 227 -2.13 21.96 -5.33
CA GLY A 227 -1.87 23.31 -4.85
C GLY A 227 -1.08 23.40 -3.53
N ALA A 228 -0.59 22.29 -2.99
CA ALA A 228 0.33 22.34 -1.85
C ALA A 228 1.62 23.08 -2.27
N THR A 229 1.92 24.18 -1.60
CA THR A 229 3.21 24.87 -1.74
C THR A 229 4.35 23.89 -1.45
N ALA A 230 5.45 24.04 -2.18
CA ALA A 230 6.64 23.23 -1.96
C ALA A 230 7.14 23.45 -0.52
N GLU A 231 6.81 22.53 0.38
CA GLU A 231 7.52 22.43 1.63
C GLU A 231 8.95 21.96 1.33
N THR A 232 9.93 22.62 1.94
CA THR A 232 11.36 22.43 1.69
C THR A 232 11.93 21.14 2.32
N HIS A 233 11.13 20.09 2.42
CA HIS A 233 11.58 18.78 2.85
C HIS A 233 11.93 17.93 1.64
N GLY A 234 13.22 17.69 1.49
CA GLY A 234 13.89 16.78 0.58
C GLY A 234 13.11 16.26 -0.64
N LEU A 235 13.28 16.93 -1.76
CA LEU A 235 12.83 16.44 -3.06
C LEU A 235 13.45 15.05 -3.30
N PHE A 236 12.68 13.98 -3.21
CA PHE A 236 13.12 12.71 -3.74
C PHE A 236 13.12 12.83 -5.28
N VAL A 237 14.27 13.23 -5.82
CA VAL A 237 14.52 13.13 -7.25
C VAL A 237 14.99 11.70 -7.49
N PRO A 238 14.24 10.88 -8.27
CA PRO A 238 14.77 9.61 -8.70
C PRO A 238 16.08 9.89 -9.46
N LYS A 239 17.23 9.44 -8.95
CA LYS A 239 18.44 9.44 -9.73
C LYS A 239 18.19 8.58 -10.98
N SER A 240 18.14 9.21 -12.13
CA SER A 240 18.23 8.55 -13.43
C SER A 240 19.70 8.14 -13.64
N THR A 241 20.14 7.11 -12.97
CA THR A 241 21.35 6.39 -13.37
C THR A 241 20.89 5.01 -13.81
N PRO A 242 21.07 4.67 -15.09
CA PRO A 242 20.93 3.28 -15.51
C PRO A 242 22.01 2.47 -14.79
N PHE A 243 21.61 1.34 -14.19
CA PHE A 243 22.52 0.28 -13.78
C PHE A 243 23.01 -0.51 -15.00
#